data_ccf5752eee2f8dfb2b11b60e0a5cdfd3
#
_entry.id   ccf5752eee2f8dfb2b11b60e0a5cdfd3
#
_cell.length_a   1.000
_cell.length_b   1.000
_cell.length_c   1.000
_cell.angle_alpha   90.00
_cell.angle_beta   90.00
_cell.angle_gamma   90.00
#
_symmetry.space_group_name_H-M   'P 1'
#
loop_
_entity.id
_entity.type
_entity.pdbx_description
1 polymer ?
#
loop_
_entity_poly.entity_id
_entity_poly.type
_entity_poly.pdbx_seq_one_letter_code
_entity_poly.pdbx_strand_id
1 'polypeptide(L)'
;MTPRYLVISTILASALPLPLLAQTFDGAVTLGYGQTNVSDTDSDVTTLSLDGRFGLDMGNGLRFGLDLATASLDDGEDDMTRSFAGVTGSYGFQNGASLGVYGEQARLDLDGFGDATMKSYGLTAGYEAEGALVTGFYGESDIDDLPSGIDLTDFGASFRYSGFANGLVGLNLQRTTLSADGLEDVDLDVLGVAGSYDLQAGWTLFGGLAGASLDVIDADLTTLGVGVSYDLSQATQANAAVSLELVRSELDVMGLDADATTVRLGLSIPLGGRSASVPLGSVADTVLNPRHSALSSTLFSAF
;
A
#
# COMPACT_ATOMS: atom_id res chain seq x y z
N MET A 1 27.83 3.06 21.20
CA MET A 1 27.42 2.64 19.86
C MET A 1 27.41 1.11 19.83
N THR A 2 26.26 0.50 20.06
CA THR A 2 26.07 -0.96 19.93
C THR A 2 25.36 -1.21 18.60
N PRO A 3 25.92 -2.03 17.70
CA PRO A 3 25.23 -2.32 16.43
C PRO A 3 23.97 -3.13 16.74
N ARG A 4 22.78 -2.55 16.50
CA ARG A 4 21.53 -3.27 16.49
C ARG A 4 21.48 -4.12 15.22
N TYR A 5 21.56 -5.42 15.36
CA TYR A 5 21.46 -6.36 14.24
C TYR A 5 20.04 -6.36 13.71
N LEU A 6 19.89 -6.02 12.45
CA LEU A 6 18.68 -6.21 11.66
C LEU A 6 18.37 -7.72 11.66
N VAL A 7 17.42 -8.16 12.47
CA VAL A 7 16.95 -9.54 12.48
C VAL A 7 16.04 -9.71 11.28
N ILE A 8 16.62 -10.02 10.13
CA ILE A 8 15.89 -10.55 8.98
C ILE A 8 15.43 -11.96 9.40
N SER A 9 14.21 -12.06 9.91
CA SER A 9 13.56 -13.35 10.14
C SER A 9 13.30 -13.99 8.78
N THR A 10 14.16 -14.93 8.41
CA THR A 10 13.99 -15.76 7.22
C THR A 10 12.76 -16.64 7.43
N ILE A 11 11.61 -16.21 6.92
CA ILE A 11 10.43 -17.07 6.79
C ILE A 11 10.76 -18.06 5.69
N LEU A 12 11.31 -19.21 6.08
CA LEU A 12 11.41 -20.37 5.22
C LEU A 12 9.98 -20.88 5.01
N ALA A 13 9.39 -20.55 3.86
CA ALA A 13 8.15 -21.17 3.42
C ALA A 13 8.40 -22.68 3.29
N SER A 14 8.04 -23.45 4.29
CA SER A 14 7.95 -24.89 4.19
C SER A 14 6.83 -25.20 3.18
N ALA A 15 7.21 -25.56 1.96
CA ALA A 15 6.29 -26.04 0.94
C ALA A 15 5.63 -27.32 1.45
N LEU A 16 4.44 -27.17 2.02
CA LEU A 16 3.56 -28.31 2.27
C LEU A 16 3.14 -28.86 0.89
N PRO A 17 3.26 -30.18 0.66
CA PRO A 17 2.72 -30.78 -0.57
C PRO A 17 1.20 -30.77 -0.49
N LEU A 18 0.59 -29.66 -0.92
CA LEU A 18 -0.84 -29.60 -1.19
C LEU A 18 -1.13 -30.36 -2.49
N PRO A 19 -2.24 -31.11 -2.60
CA PRO A 19 -2.58 -31.83 -3.83
C PRO A 19 -2.66 -30.86 -5.00
N LEU A 20 -2.01 -31.21 -6.09
CA LEU A 20 -1.92 -30.48 -7.35
C LEU A 20 -3.30 -30.34 -8.04
N LEU A 21 -4.17 -29.54 -7.51
CA LEU A 21 -5.26 -28.92 -8.27
C LEU A 21 -4.70 -27.60 -8.79
N ALA A 22 -5.04 -27.20 -10.02
CA ALA A 22 -4.52 -26.07 -10.75
C ALA A 22 -4.35 -24.79 -9.89
N GLN A 23 -3.33 -24.76 -9.04
CA GLN A 23 -3.01 -23.65 -8.15
C GLN A 23 -2.09 -22.70 -8.91
N THR A 24 -2.42 -21.44 -8.92
CA THR A 24 -1.55 -20.40 -9.48
C THR A 24 -1.05 -19.52 -8.32
N PHE A 25 0.26 -19.50 -8.16
CA PHE A 25 0.93 -18.56 -7.26
C PHE A 25 1.44 -17.38 -8.06
N ASP A 26 1.15 -16.17 -7.59
CA ASP A 26 1.70 -14.94 -8.09
C ASP A 26 2.22 -14.07 -6.95
N GLY A 27 3.15 -13.18 -7.23
CA GLY A 27 3.63 -12.25 -6.23
C GLY A 27 4.69 -11.31 -6.77
N ALA A 28 5.07 -10.36 -5.95
CA ALA A 28 6.23 -9.49 -6.17
C ALA A 28 6.82 -9.06 -4.84
N VAL A 29 8.11 -8.78 -4.86
CA VAL A 29 8.84 -8.14 -3.75
C VAL A 29 9.54 -6.91 -4.31
N THR A 30 9.43 -5.77 -3.64
CA THR A 30 10.13 -4.53 -3.99
C THR A 30 11.01 -4.09 -2.82
N LEU A 31 12.29 -3.86 -3.10
CA LEU A 31 13.21 -3.14 -2.24
C LEU A 31 13.26 -1.69 -2.70
N GLY A 32 12.97 -0.75 -1.80
CA GLY A 32 12.95 0.68 -2.07
C GLY A 32 14.01 1.44 -1.28
N TYR A 33 14.60 2.45 -1.91
CA TYR A 33 15.43 3.47 -1.28
C TYR A 33 14.91 4.84 -1.66
N GLY A 34 14.62 5.69 -0.69
CA GLY A 34 14.11 7.04 -0.88
C GLY A 34 15.00 8.07 -0.21
N GLN A 35 15.07 9.25 -0.81
CA GLN A 35 15.61 10.44 -0.18
C GLN A 35 14.60 11.57 -0.29
N THR A 36 14.19 12.10 0.85
CA THR A 36 13.17 13.13 0.99
C THR A 36 13.80 14.40 1.49
N ASN A 37 13.56 15.49 0.79
CA ASN A 37 13.88 16.83 1.24
C ASN A 37 12.58 17.50 1.69
N VAL A 38 12.53 17.98 2.93
CA VAL A 38 11.41 18.71 3.50
C VAL A 38 11.69 20.20 3.37
N SER A 39 10.77 20.93 2.75
CA SER A 39 10.89 22.38 2.61
C SER A 39 10.86 23.06 3.99
N ASP A 40 11.60 24.14 4.13
CA ASP A 40 11.72 24.94 5.36
C ASP A 40 12.44 24.26 6.54
N THR A 41 13.02 23.08 6.32
CA THR A 41 13.94 22.43 7.26
C THR A 41 15.26 22.09 6.54
N ASP A 42 16.38 22.09 7.25
CA ASP A 42 17.67 21.61 6.72
C ASP A 42 17.80 20.07 6.86
N SER A 43 16.68 19.36 7.04
CA SER A 43 16.65 17.93 7.29
C SER A 43 16.35 17.14 6.02
N ASP A 44 17.24 16.22 5.67
CA ASP A 44 17.03 15.20 4.65
C ASP A 44 16.62 13.90 5.34
N VAL A 45 15.51 13.29 4.91
CA VAL A 45 15.05 11.99 5.44
C VAL A 45 15.42 10.90 4.45
N THR A 46 16.13 9.88 4.92
CA THR A 46 16.44 8.67 4.16
C THR A 46 15.43 7.59 4.50
N THR A 47 14.84 6.95 3.48
CA THR A 47 13.88 5.86 3.64
C THR A 47 14.44 4.59 3.01
N LEU A 48 14.40 3.48 3.75
CA LEU A 48 14.64 2.13 3.24
C LEU A 48 13.37 1.31 3.40
N SER A 49 12.82 0.75 2.30
CA SER A 49 11.59 -0.04 2.35
C SER A 49 11.76 -1.44 1.78
N LEU A 50 10.93 -2.35 2.26
CA LEU A 50 10.75 -3.70 1.73
C LEU A 50 9.26 -4.01 1.70
N ASP A 51 8.74 -4.23 0.49
CA ASP A 51 7.33 -4.51 0.25
C ASP A 51 7.19 -5.88 -0.42
N GLY A 52 6.18 -6.65 -0.03
CA GLY A 52 5.88 -7.96 -0.60
C GLY A 52 4.38 -8.17 -0.76
N ARG A 53 3.94 -8.61 -1.94
CA ARG A 53 2.55 -8.95 -2.20
C ARG A 53 2.47 -10.30 -2.87
N PHE A 54 1.66 -11.21 -2.33
CA PHE A 54 1.56 -12.58 -2.78
C PHE A 54 0.10 -12.97 -2.94
N GLY A 55 -0.20 -13.74 -3.99
CA GLY A 55 -1.51 -14.27 -4.30
C GLY A 55 -1.44 -15.79 -4.51
N LEU A 56 -2.48 -16.48 -4.08
CA LEU A 56 -2.68 -17.90 -4.33
C LEU A 56 -4.11 -18.13 -4.82
N ASP A 57 -4.27 -18.52 -6.08
CA ASP A 57 -5.54 -18.96 -6.65
C ASP A 57 -5.60 -20.49 -6.63
N MET A 58 -6.63 -21.05 -5.96
CA MET A 58 -6.82 -22.49 -5.79
C MET A 58 -7.50 -23.14 -6.99
N GLY A 59 -7.86 -22.38 -8.05
CA GLY A 59 -8.52 -22.88 -9.26
C GLY A 59 -9.99 -23.29 -9.10
N ASN A 60 -10.55 -23.18 -7.89
CA ASN A 60 -11.94 -23.52 -7.56
C ASN A 60 -12.76 -22.29 -7.14
N GLY A 61 -12.25 -21.09 -7.43
CA GLY A 61 -12.82 -19.80 -7.03
C GLY A 61 -12.28 -19.26 -5.70
N LEU A 62 -11.59 -20.07 -4.89
CA LEU A 62 -10.93 -19.58 -3.67
C LEU A 62 -9.61 -18.90 -4.03
N ARG A 63 -9.41 -17.71 -3.47
CA ARG A 63 -8.19 -16.91 -3.60
C ARG A 63 -7.74 -16.44 -2.22
N PHE A 64 -6.44 -16.43 -2.00
CA PHE A 64 -5.81 -15.91 -0.79
C PHE A 64 -4.78 -14.87 -1.18
N GLY A 65 -4.67 -13.81 -0.36
CA GLY A 65 -3.68 -12.75 -0.50
C GLY A 65 -2.88 -12.57 0.78
N LEU A 66 -1.63 -12.18 0.62
CA LEU A 66 -0.73 -11.75 1.69
C LEU A 66 -0.01 -10.49 1.23
N ASP A 67 -0.14 -9.41 2.00
CA ASP A 67 0.56 -8.15 1.83
C ASP A 67 1.47 -7.88 3.03
N LEU A 68 2.72 -7.54 2.76
CA LEU A 68 3.72 -7.20 3.77
C LEU A 68 4.42 -5.92 3.34
N ALA A 69 4.62 -4.99 4.28
CA ALA A 69 5.42 -3.80 4.03
C ALA A 69 6.19 -3.41 5.30
N THR A 70 7.40 -2.93 5.14
CA THR A 70 8.15 -2.27 6.20
C THR A 70 8.98 -1.15 5.61
N ALA A 71 9.08 -0.04 6.33
CA ALA A 71 9.98 1.04 5.99
C ALA A 71 10.60 1.63 7.26
N SER A 72 11.89 1.95 7.17
CA SER A 72 12.63 2.70 8.18
C SER A 72 12.97 4.06 7.59
N LEU A 73 12.65 5.10 8.33
CA LEU A 73 12.93 6.50 8.02
C LEU A 73 13.93 7.02 9.05
N ASP A 74 15.00 7.63 8.57
CA ASP A 74 16.12 8.16 9.36
C ASP A 74 16.34 9.61 8.93
N ASP A 75 16.19 10.56 9.84
CA ASP A 75 16.47 11.99 9.63
C ASP A 75 17.81 12.42 10.24
N GLY A 76 18.57 11.46 10.79
CA GLY A 76 19.87 11.67 11.45
C GLY A 76 19.78 11.96 12.95
N GLU A 77 18.62 12.24 13.51
CA GLU A 77 18.37 12.46 14.94
C GLU A 77 17.43 11.38 15.49
N ASP A 78 16.31 11.13 14.82
CA ASP A 78 15.27 10.19 15.23
C ASP A 78 15.02 9.13 14.16
N ASP A 79 14.72 7.91 14.60
CA ASP A 79 14.34 6.78 13.73
C ASP A 79 12.83 6.52 13.82
N MET A 80 12.18 6.42 12.68
CA MET A 80 10.80 5.96 12.59
C MET A 80 10.74 4.66 11.79
N THR A 81 10.08 3.64 12.32
CA THR A 81 9.80 2.40 11.59
C THR A 81 8.30 2.21 11.47
N ARG A 82 7.84 1.94 10.25
CA ARG A 82 6.47 1.52 9.98
C ARG A 82 6.45 0.12 9.40
N SER A 83 5.46 -0.68 9.79
CA SER A 83 5.27 -2.03 9.26
C SER A 83 3.80 -2.34 9.06
N PHE A 84 3.52 -3.16 8.06
CA PHE A 84 2.18 -3.58 7.69
C PHE A 84 2.19 -5.08 7.36
N ALA A 85 1.13 -5.78 7.78
CA ALA A 85 0.83 -7.14 7.38
C ALA A 85 -0.67 -7.27 7.14
N GLY A 86 -1.05 -7.74 5.96
CA GLY A 86 -2.44 -7.95 5.57
C GLY A 86 -2.65 -9.35 5.00
N VAL A 87 -3.79 -9.96 5.33
CA VAL A 87 -4.24 -11.23 4.75
C VAL A 87 -5.64 -11.07 4.21
N THR A 88 -5.89 -11.66 3.05
CA THR A 88 -7.22 -11.68 2.42
C THR A 88 -7.60 -13.08 2.03
N GLY A 89 -8.88 -13.39 2.11
CA GLY A 89 -9.46 -14.62 1.59
C GLY A 89 -10.74 -14.29 0.84
N SER A 90 -10.90 -14.76 -0.40
CA SER A 90 -12.09 -14.47 -1.19
C SER A 90 -12.54 -15.66 -2.00
N TYR A 91 -13.82 -15.64 -2.35
CA TYR A 91 -14.43 -16.61 -3.26
C TYR A 91 -15.03 -15.88 -4.47
N GLY A 92 -14.53 -16.20 -5.64
CA GLY A 92 -15.01 -15.71 -6.93
C GLY A 92 -16.09 -16.64 -7.51
N PHE A 93 -17.23 -16.07 -7.86
CA PHE A 93 -18.33 -16.76 -8.52
C PHE A 93 -18.16 -16.72 -10.04
N GLN A 94 -18.80 -17.66 -10.76
CA GLN A 94 -18.71 -17.74 -12.22
C GLN A 94 -19.32 -16.54 -12.97
N ASN A 95 -20.13 -15.74 -12.31
CA ASN A 95 -20.76 -14.53 -12.88
C ASN A 95 -19.90 -13.26 -12.72
N GLY A 96 -18.64 -13.39 -12.26
CA GLY A 96 -17.74 -12.25 -12.02
C GLY A 96 -17.85 -11.62 -10.64
N ALA A 97 -18.86 -11.97 -9.84
CA ALA A 97 -18.96 -11.49 -8.46
C ALA A 97 -17.93 -12.18 -7.56
N SER A 98 -17.53 -11.51 -6.49
CA SER A 98 -16.69 -12.09 -5.43
C SER A 98 -17.12 -11.61 -4.06
N LEU A 99 -16.89 -12.44 -3.05
CA LEU A 99 -17.05 -12.09 -1.64
C LEU A 99 -15.79 -12.52 -0.89
N GLY A 100 -15.36 -11.75 0.09
CA GLY A 100 -14.15 -12.04 0.83
C GLY A 100 -14.15 -11.47 2.24
N VAL A 101 -13.08 -11.77 2.93
CA VAL A 101 -12.74 -11.26 4.25
C VAL A 101 -11.30 -10.77 4.24
N TYR A 102 -11.00 -9.83 5.10
CA TYR A 102 -9.63 -9.34 5.30
C TYR A 102 -9.30 -9.19 6.78
N GLY A 103 -8.01 -9.24 7.09
CA GLY A 103 -7.44 -8.85 8.36
C GLY A 103 -6.09 -8.19 8.12
N GLU A 104 -5.86 -7.04 8.74
CA GLU A 104 -4.68 -6.20 8.55
C GLU A 104 -4.14 -5.74 9.90
N GLN A 105 -2.83 -5.53 9.96
CA GLN A 105 -2.16 -4.89 11.07
C GLN A 105 -1.17 -3.88 10.54
N ALA A 106 -1.27 -2.64 11.01
CA ALA A 106 -0.31 -1.57 10.80
C ALA A 106 0.34 -1.22 12.14
N ARG A 107 1.66 -1.02 12.15
CA ARG A 107 2.41 -0.59 13.32
C ARG A 107 3.33 0.55 12.94
N LEU A 108 3.36 1.55 13.79
CA LEU A 108 4.27 2.69 13.76
C LEU A 108 5.10 2.65 15.05
N ASP A 109 6.42 2.71 14.92
CA ASP A 109 7.38 2.78 16.02
C ASP A 109 8.19 4.06 15.87
N LEU A 110 8.09 4.94 16.85
CA LEU A 110 8.77 6.24 16.88
C LEU A 110 9.79 6.19 18.01
N ASP A 111 11.08 6.31 17.69
CA ASP A 111 12.13 6.28 18.71
C ASP A 111 11.91 7.42 19.71
N GLY A 112 11.85 7.08 21.01
CA GLY A 112 11.58 8.01 22.11
C GLY A 112 10.11 8.33 22.41
N PHE A 113 9.16 8.01 21.54
CA PHE A 113 7.73 8.30 21.73
C PHE A 113 6.85 7.05 21.93
N GLY A 114 7.38 5.86 21.60
CA GLY A 114 6.67 4.59 21.75
C GLY A 114 6.12 4.06 20.43
N ASP A 115 5.27 3.03 20.51
CA ASP A 115 4.69 2.38 19.36
C ASP A 115 3.16 2.46 19.35
N ALA A 116 2.59 2.54 18.17
CA ALA A 116 1.15 2.45 17.95
C ALA A 116 0.86 1.28 17.01
N THR A 117 -0.08 0.43 17.38
CA THR A 117 -0.51 -0.70 16.56
C THR A 117 -2.00 -0.57 16.27
N MET A 118 -2.37 -0.64 14.99
CA MET A 118 -3.74 -0.69 14.53
C MET A 118 -4.02 -2.04 13.89
N LYS A 119 -5.17 -2.62 14.20
CA LYS A 119 -5.68 -3.86 13.63
C LYS A 119 -7.00 -3.59 12.95
N SER A 120 -7.16 -4.02 11.69
CA SER A 120 -8.37 -3.84 10.91
C SER A 120 -8.86 -5.18 10.39
N TYR A 121 -10.16 -5.37 10.36
CA TYR A 121 -10.77 -6.59 9.82
C TYR A 121 -12.15 -6.31 9.27
N GLY A 122 -12.56 -7.08 8.27
CA GLY A 122 -13.86 -6.84 7.65
C GLY A 122 -14.15 -7.74 6.46
N LEU A 123 -15.13 -7.29 5.69
CA LEU A 123 -15.67 -7.99 4.53
C LEU A 123 -15.36 -7.21 3.26
N THR A 124 -15.21 -7.94 2.15
CA THR A 124 -15.06 -7.37 0.83
C THR A 124 -16.10 -7.96 -0.12
N ALA A 125 -16.55 -7.17 -1.08
CA ALA A 125 -17.38 -7.62 -2.19
C ALA A 125 -16.86 -7.00 -3.48
N GLY A 126 -16.76 -7.80 -4.55
CA GLY A 126 -16.23 -7.35 -5.82
C GLY A 126 -17.04 -7.82 -7.01
N TYR A 127 -16.86 -7.16 -8.14
CA TYR A 127 -17.39 -7.57 -9.42
C TYR A 127 -16.37 -7.27 -10.54
N GLU A 128 -16.06 -8.31 -11.32
CA GLU A 128 -15.12 -8.24 -12.43
C GLU A 128 -15.85 -8.53 -13.75
N ALA A 129 -15.72 -7.64 -14.71
CA ALA A 129 -16.26 -7.80 -16.06
C ALA A 129 -15.43 -6.98 -17.06
N GLU A 130 -15.11 -7.57 -18.21
CA GLU A 130 -14.50 -6.90 -19.38
C GLU A 130 -13.24 -6.07 -19.03
N GLY A 131 -12.41 -6.56 -18.09
CA GLY A 131 -11.19 -5.88 -17.64
C GLY A 131 -11.42 -4.79 -16.61
N ALA A 132 -12.67 -4.56 -16.19
CA ALA A 132 -13.02 -3.70 -15.06
C ALA A 132 -13.21 -4.54 -13.80
N LEU A 133 -12.61 -4.12 -12.68
CA LEU A 133 -12.81 -4.66 -11.36
C LEU A 133 -13.26 -3.54 -10.43
N VAL A 134 -14.41 -3.71 -9.80
CA VAL A 134 -14.91 -2.88 -8.70
C VAL A 134 -14.85 -3.70 -7.43
N THR A 135 -14.30 -3.14 -6.36
CA THR A 135 -14.30 -3.78 -5.03
C THR A 135 -14.78 -2.78 -3.99
N GLY A 136 -15.70 -3.19 -3.15
CA GLY A 136 -16.10 -2.46 -1.95
C GLY A 136 -15.69 -3.23 -0.71
N PHE A 137 -15.48 -2.53 0.39
CA PHE A 137 -15.22 -3.13 1.70
C PHE A 137 -15.93 -2.39 2.83
N TYR A 138 -16.15 -3.11 3.91
CA TYR A 138 -16.66 -2.60 5.19
C TYR A 138 -16.00 -3.38 6.31
N GLY A 139 -15.55 -2.68 7.36
CA GLY A 139 -14.89 -3.29 8.49
C GLY A 139 -14.75 -2.37 9.70
N GLU A 140 -14.03 -2.86 10.65
CA GLU A 140 -13.73 -2.19 11.91
C GLU A 140 -12.22 -2.20 12.14
N SER A 141 -11.74 -1.15 12.78
CA SER A 141 -10.34 -1.03 13.23
C SER A 141 -10.27 -0.83 14.73
N ASP A 142 -9.18 -1.31 15.31
CA ASP A 142 -8.83 -1.15 16.72
C ASP A 142 -7.39 -0.66 16.82
N ILE A 143 -7.14 0.35 17.65
CA ILE A 143 -5.79 0.87 17.92
C ILE A 143 -5.46 0.53 19.36
N ASP A 144 -4.34 -0.16 19.58
CA ASP A 144 -3.88 -0.52 20.92
C ASP A 144 -3.70 0.77 21.78
N ASP A 145 -4.03 0.70 23.06
CA ASP A 145 -3.95 1.80 24.03
C ASP A 145 -4.92 2.99 23.84
N LEU A 146 -5.88 2.90 22.91
CA LEU A 146 -6.99 3.87 22.90
C LEU A 146 -7.91 3.71 24.13
N PRO A 147 -8.46 4.81 24.66
CA PRO A 147 -9.47 4.73 25.71
C PRO A 147 -10.68 3.88 25.27
N SER A 148 -11.27 3.15 26.22
CA SER A 148 -12.52 2.41 25.97
C SER A 148 -13.65 3.34 25.56
N GLY A 149 -14.46 2.92 24.56
CA GLY A 149 -15.59 3.71 24.06
C GLY A 149 -15.24 4.56 22.83
N ILE A 150 -14.10 4.26 22.18
CA ILE A 150 -13.75 4.78 20.86
C ILE A 150 -13.87 3.62 19.88
N ASP A 151 -14.70 3.79 18.86
CA ASP A 151 -14.91 2.82 17.78
C ASP A 151 -14.44 3.41 16.45
N LEU A 152 -13.71 2.61 15.65
CA LEU A 152 -13.33 2.99 14.31
C LEU A 152 -14.03 2.09 13.29
N THR A 153 -14.73 2.71 12.35
CA THR A 153 -15.42 2.03 11.26
C THR A 153 -14.78 2.42 9.94
N ASP A 154 -14.44 1.43 9.13
CA ASP A 154 -13.81 1.60 7.82
C ASP A 154 -14.75 1.18 6.70
N PHE A 155 -14.86 1.98 5.66
CA PHE A 155 -15.50 1.58 4.42
C PHE A 155 -14.85 2.25 3.22
N GLY A 156 -14.99 1.61 2.06
CA GLY A 156 -14.42 2.17 0.85
C GLY A 156 -14.77 1.38 -0.39
N ALA A 157 -14.35 1.92 -1.51
CA ALA A 157 -14.48 1.29 -2.80
C ALA A 157 -13.25 1.58 -3.67
N SER A 158 -12.87 0.62 -4.49
CA SER A 158 -11.84 0.76 -5.50
C SER A 158 -12.35 0.32 -6.87
N PHE A 159 -11.81 0.95 -7.90
CA PHE A 159 -12.05 0.59 -9.28
C PHE A 159 -10.71 0.43 -9.99
N ARG A 160 -10.57 -0.63 -10.79
CA ARG A 160 -9.42 -0.83 -11.68
C ARG A 160 -9.93 -1.20 -13.07
N TYR A 161 -9.28 -0.68 -14.09
CA TYR A 161 -9.58 -1.00 -15.47
C TYR A 161 -8.30 -1.28 -16.25
N SER A 162 -8.20 -2.50 -16.76
CA SER A 162 -7.08 -3.03 -17.56
C SER A 162 -7.49 -3.33 -19.02
N GLY A 163 -8.65 -2.83 -19.47
CA GLY A 163 -9.15 -3.04 -20.83
C GLY A 163 -8.43 -2.21 -21.91
N PHE A 164 -7.53 -1.29 -21.53
CA PHE A 164 -6.66 -0.58 -22.49
C PHE A 164 -5.52 -1.49 -22.95
N ALA A 165 -5.15 -1.38 -24.23
CA ALA A 165 -3.91 -2.00 -24.68
C ALA A 165 -2.73 -1.38 -23.91
N ASN A 166 -1.98 -2.19 -23.16
CA ASN A 166 -0.79 -1.81 -22.39
C ASN A 166 -1.04 -0.81 -21.25
N GLY A 167 -2.27 -0.62 -20.78
CA GLY A 167 -2.58 0.37 -19.76
C GLY A 167 -3.41 -0.19 -18.61
N LEU A 168 -3.20 0.35 -17.42
CA LEU A 168 -3.99 0.13 -16.22
C LEU A 168 -4.33 1.50 -15.61
N VAL A 169 -5.58 1.69 -15.22
CA VAL A 169 -6.00 2.86 -14.43
C VAL A 169 -6.79 2.39 -13.22
N GLY A 170 -6.77 3.17 -12.16
CA GLY A 170 -7.51 2.89 -10.94
C GLY A 170 -7.93 4.13 -10.18
N LEU A 171 -8.95 3.94 -9.39
CA LEU A 171 -9.53 4.92 -8.48
C LEU A 171 -9.74 4.25 -7.13
N ASN A 172 -9.52 4.97 -6.04
CA ASN A 172 -9.75 4.54 -4.67
C ASN A 172 -10.48 5.62 -3.88
N LEU A 173 -11.48 5.22 -3.10
CA LEU A 173 -12.25 6.05 -2.18
C LEU A 173 -12.35 5.30 -0.86
N GLN A 174 -11.97 5.92 0.24
CA GLN A 174 -12.03 5.31 1.56
C GLN A 174 -12.43 6.35 2.60
N ARG A 175 -13.11 5.88 3.66
CA ARG A 175 -13.36 6.65 4.86
C ARG A 175 -13.14 5.78 6.09
N THR A 176 -12.49 6.34 7.08
CA THR A 176 -12.45 5.85 8.45
C THR A 176 -13.18 6.85 9.33
N THR A 177 -14.24 6.40 10.00
CA THR A 177 -15.00 7.19 10.98
C THR A 177 -14.58 6.78 12.38
N LEU A 178 -14.13 7.73 13.18
CA LEU A 178 -13.85 7.56 14.60
C LEU A 178 -15.04 8.12 15.39
N SER A 179 -15.72 7.26 16.16
CA SER A 179 -16.85 7.61 17.00
C SER A 179 -16.48 7.42 18.47
N ALA A 180 -16.89 8.36 19.33
CA ALA A 180 -16.71 8.26 20.78
C ALA A 180 -17.96 8.77 21.52
N ASP A 181 -18.29 8.13 22.64
CA ASP A 181 -19.48 8.47 23.42
C ASP A 181 -19.53 9.95 23.80
N GLY A 182 -20.54 10.66 23.31
CA GLY A 182 -20.81 12.07 23.64
C GLY A 182 -19.96 13.10 22.91
N LEU A 183 -19.18 12.67 21.89
CA LEU A 183 -18.44 13.53 20.97
C LEU A 183 -19.05 13.46 19.57
N GLU A 184 -18.72 14.41 18.71
CA GLU A 184 -19.02 14.34 17.28
C GLU A 184 -18.07 13.35 16.60
N ASP A 185 -18.55 12.65 15.58
CA ASP A 185 -17.76 11.74 14.79
C ASP A 185 -16.67 12.49 14.03
N VAL A 186 -15.51 11.85 13.88
CA VAL A 186 -14.36 12.38 13.14
C VAL A 186 -14.12 11.51 11.93
N ASP A 187 -14.19 12.08 10.74
CA ASP A 187 -13.99 11.39 9.48
C ASP A 187 -12.60 11.67 8.90
N LEU A 188 -11.91 10.62 8.52
CA LEU A 188 -10.72 10.67 7.66
C LEU A 188 -11.10 10.11 6.29
N ASP A 189 -11.10 10.98 5.30
CA ASP A 189 -11.37 10.63 3.90
C ASP A 189 -10.07 10.46 3.10
N VAL A 190 -10.02 9.43 2.24
CA VAL A 190 -8.93 9.21 1.29
C VAL A 190 -9.49 9.03 -0.11
N LEU A 191 -8.94 9.78 -1.04
CA LEU A 191 -9.22 9.69 -2.47
C LEU A 191 -7.91 9.47 -3.23
N GLY A 192 -7.91 8.54 -4.19
CA GLY A 192 -6.74 8.32 -5.04
C GLY A 192 -7.12 8.01 -6.49
N VAL A 193 -6.29 8.45 -7.43
CA VAL A 193 -6.31 8.05 -8.83
C VAL A 193 -4.90 7.68 -9.27
N ALA A 194 -4.76 6.59 -10.02
CA ALA A 194 -3.46 6.15 -10.51
C ALA A 194 -3.57 5.44 -11.85
N GLY A 195 -2.42 5.29 -12.50
CA GLY A 195 -2.34 4.52 -13.72
C GLY A 195 -0.91 4.12 -14.07
N SER A 196 -0.83 3.16 -14.99
CA SER A 196 0.43 2.76 -15.62
C SER A 196 0.22 2.51 -17.10
N TYR A 197 1.30 2.64 -17.86
CA TYR A 197 1.30 2.40 -19.29
C TYR A 197 2.62 1.73 -19.72
N ASP A 198 2.51 0.54 -20.28
CA ASP A 198 3.64 -0.23 -20.79
C ASP A 198 4.05 0.29 -22.16
N LEU A 199 5.26 0.83 -22.24
CA LEU A 199 5.90 1.27 -23.45
C LEU A 199 6.60 0.09 -24.15
N GLN A 200 7.13 0.34 -25.34
CA GLN A 200 7.97 -0.65 -26.01
C GLN A 200 9.32 -0.84 -25.30
N ALA A 201 9.98 -1.96 -25.56
CA ALA A 201 11.32 -2.28 -25.05
C ALA A 201 11.45 -2.37 -23.53
N GLY A 202 10.38 -2.78 -22.83
CA GLY A 202 10.41 -3.09 -21.40
C GLY A 202 10.28 -1.87 -20.46
N TRP A 203 9.97 -0.70 -20.98
CA TRP A 203 9.70 0.47 -20.17
C TRP A 203 8.22 0.57 -19.78
N THR A 204 7.95 0.94 -18.53
CA THR A 204 6.61 1.27 -18.04
C THR A 204 6.63 2.65 -17.39
N LEU A 205 5.70 3.50 -17.77
CA LEU A 205 5.39 4.73 -17.04
C LEU A 205 4.31 4.44 -16.01
N PHE A 206 4.41 5.03 -14.82
CA PHE A 206 3.38 4.94 -13.79
C PHE A 206 3.26 6.25 -13.03
N GLY A 207 2.11 6.47 -12.42
CA GLY A 207 1.90 7.62 -11.55
C GLY A 207 0.59 7.53 -10.80
N GLY A 208 0.50 8.30 -9.73
CA GLY A 208 -0.67 8.37 -8.85
C GLY A 208 -0.78 9.71 -8.16
N LEU A 209 -2.00 10.07 -7.84
CA LEU A 209 -2.36 11.20 -6.99
C LEU A 209 -3.25 10.65 -5.88
N ALA A 210 -2.91 10.92 -4.64
CA ALA A 210 -3.69 10.57 -3.46
C ALA A 210 -3.90 11.81 -2.59
N GLY A 211 -5.10 11.97 -2.05
CA GLY A 211 -5.45 12.97 -1.07
C GLY A 211 -6.04 12.32 0.16
N ALA A 212 -5.72 12.85 1.34
CA ALA A 212 -6.35 12.50 2.61
C ALA A 212 -6.78 13.79 3.32
N SER A 213 -7.99 13.81 3.85
CA SER A 213 -8.52 14.97 4.59
C SER A 213 -9.13 14.54 5.94
N LEU A 214 -8.85 15.32 6.97
CA LEU A 214 -9.33 15.15 8.33
C LEU A 214 -10.04 16.43 8.80
N ASP A 215 -11.37 16.40 8.80
CA ASP A 215 -12.20 17.60 8.97
C ASP A 215 -12.04 18.29 10.33
N VAL A 216 -11.81 17.55 11.42
CA VAL A 216 -11.81 18.07 12.80
C VAL A 216 -10.69 19.06 13.07
N ILE A 217 -9.53 18.89 12.42
CA ILE A 217 -8.37 19.78 12.62
C ILE A 217 -7.99 20.52 11.35
N ASP A 218 -8.86 20.51 10.30
CA ASP A 218 -8.59 21.13 9.01
C ASP A 218 -7.19 20.72 8.51
N ALA A 219 -7.00 19.39 8.36
CA ALA A 219 -5.74 18.82 7.91
C ALA A 219 -5.94 18.09 6.58
N ASP A 220 -5.18 18.51 5.59
CA ASP A 220 -5.16 17.96 4.25
C ASP A 220 -3.76 17.48 3.87
N LEU A 221 -3.67 16.27 3.34
CA LEU A 221 -2.45 15.71 2.76
C LEU A 221 -2.69 15.41 1.29
N THR A 222 -1.87 15.94 0.41
CA THR A 222 -1.86 15.59 -1.01
C THR A 222 -0.52 15.01 -1.41
N THR A 223 -0.53 13.85 -2.07
CA THR A 223 0.67 13.17 -2.53
C THR A 223 0.56 12.87 -4.03
N LEU A 224 1.51 13.36 -4.81
CA LEU A 224 1.66 13.10 -6.26
C LEU A 224 2.94 12.33 -6.51
N GLY A 225 2.84 11.17 -7.17
CA GLY A 225 3.98 10.37 -7.61
C GLY A 225 3.98 10.17 -9.12
N VAL A 226 5.13 10.32 -9.76
CA VAL A 226 5.35 9.99 -11.19
C VAL A 226 6.64 9.23 -11.33
N GLY A 227 6.63 8.11 -12.03
CA GLY A 227 7.79 7.26 -12.14
C GLY A 227 7.88 6.49 -13.45
N VAL A 228 9.02 5.85 -13.61
CA VAL A 228 9.34 4.97 -14.71
C VAL A 228 10.00 3.70 -14.19
N SER A 229 9.67 2.56 -14.75
CA SER A 229 10.35 1.30 -14.49
C SER A 229 10.88 0.68 -15.78
N TYR A 230 11.92 -0.13 -15.64
CA TYR A 230 12.53 -0.87 -16.73
C TYR A 230 12.68 -2.35 -16.36
N ASP A 231 12.12 -3.21 -17.20
CA ASP A 231 12.24 -4.66 -17.09
C ASP A 231 13.67 -5.11 -17.52
N LEU A 232 14.44 -5.55 -16.55
CA LEU A 232 15.84 -5.99 -16.76
C LEU A 232 15.91 -7.25 -17.62
N SER A 233 14.85 -8.04 -17.76
CA SER A 233 14.84 -9.22 -18.63
C SER A 233 15.05 -8.87 -20.10
N GLN A 234 14.76 -7.63 -20.49
CA GLN A 234 15.01 -7.12 -21.85
C GLN A 234 16.51 -6.95 -22.17
N ALA A 235 17.33 -6.71 -21.16
CA ALA A 235 18.78 -6.44 -21.33
C ALA A 235 19.65 -7.54 -20.71
N THR A 236 19.11 -8.31 -19.78
CA THR A 236 19.83 -9.33 -19.02
C THR A 236 18.96 -10.61 -18.88
N GLN A 237 19.45 -11.63 -18.18
CA GLN A 237 18.67 -12.81 -17.81
C GLN A 237 17.97 -12.67 -16.44
N ALA A 238 18.05 -11.48 -15.83
CA ALA A 238 17.44 -11.24 -14.53
C ALA A 238 15.92 -10.97 -14.68
N ASN A 239 15.10 -11.77 -14.00
CA ASN A 239 13.68 -11.51 -13.88
C ASN A 239 13.45 -10.50 -12.75
N ALA A 240 13.66 -9.22 -13.05
CA ALA A 240 13.52 -8.10 -12.12
C ALA A 240 13.27 -6.80 -12.89
N ALA A 241 12.72 -5.80 -12.21
CA ALA A 241 12.58 -4.45 -12.75
C ALA A 241 13.25 -3.43 -11.82
N VAL A 242 13.83 -2.40 -12.39
CA VAL A 242 14.31 -1.22 -11.66
C VAL A 242 13.38 -0.05 -11.92
N SER A 243 13.18 0.80 -10.92
CA SER A 243 12.29 1.96 -11.03
C SER A 243 12.89 3.21 -10.42
N LEU A 244 12.46 4.34 -10.95
CA LEU A 244 12.70 5.67 -10.40
C LEU A 244 11.36 6.38 -10.30
N GLU A 245 11.03 6.92 -9.12
CA GLU A 245 9.82 7.69 -8.86
C GLU A 245 10.20 9.03 -8.23
N LEU A 246 9.54 10.10 -8.66
CA LEU A 246 9.55 11.40 -8.01
C LEU A 246 8.19 11.58 -7.32
N VAL A 247 8.22 11.85 -6.03
CA VAL A 247 7.02 12.07 -5.21
C VAL A 247 7.06 13.47 -4.63
N ARG A 248 5.94 14.18 -4.69
CA ARG A 248 5.71 15.42 -3.97
C ARG A 248 4.53 15.25 -3.03
N SER A 249 4.73 15.57 -1.76
CA SER A 249 3.70 15.59 -0.72
C SER A 249 3.55 17.00 -0.18
N GLU A 250 2.30 17.43 -0.04
CA GLU A 250 1.90 18.72 0.51
C GLU A 250 0.97 18.44 1.70
N LEU A 251 1.32 18.90 2.88
CA LEU A 251 0.55 18.78 4.11
C LEU A 251 0.15 20.16 4.59
N ASP A 252 -1.15 20.42 4.67
CA ASP A 252 -1.71 21.61 5.32
C ASP A 252 -2.37 21.19 6.64
N VAL A 253 -2.00 21.79 7.74
CA VAL A 253 -2.62 21.58 9.04
C VAL A 253 -2.91 22.93 9.68
N MET A 254 -4.19 23.27 9.80
CA MET A 254 -4.63 24.55 10.41
C MET A 254 -4.00 25.79 9.73
N GLY A 255 -3.71 25.72 8.41
CA GLY A 255 -3.08 26.79 7.65
C GLY A 255 -1.56 26.87 7.83
N LEU A 256 -0.92 25.84 8.34
CA LEU A 256 0.52 25.63 8.32
C LEU A 256 0.87 24.63 7.21
N ASP A 257 1.55 25.12 6.20
CA ASP A 257 1.96 24.32 5.04
C ASP A 257 3.32 23.65 5.27
N ALA A 258 3.45 22.39 4.87
CA ALA A 258 4.71 21.69 4.81
C ALA A 258 4.80 20.89 3.49
N ASP A 259 5.87 21.09 2.75
CA ASP A 259 6.13 20.43 1.48
C ASP A 259 7.28 19.44 1.62
N ALA A 260 7.15 18.27 1.01
CA ALA A 260 8.23 17.30 0.90
C ALA A 260 8.38 16.81 -0.54
N THR A 261 9.63 16.65 -0.98
CA THR A 261 9.96 16.05 -2.28
C THR A 261 10.85 14.84 -2.06
N THR A 262 10.40 13.69 -2.56
CA THR A 262 11.13 12.42 -2.43
C THR A 262 11.56 11.90 -3.81
N VAL A 263 12.81 11.50 -3.93
CA VAL A 263 13.30 10.68 -5.04
C VAL A 263 13.40 9.24 -4.54
N ARG A 264 12.71 8.33 -5.21
CA ARG A 264 12.65 6.91 -4.81
C ARG A 264 13.21 6.01 -5.91
N LEU A 265 14.12 5.12 -5.53
CA LEU A 265 14.65 4.03 -6.36
C LEU A 265 14.03 2.72 -5.88
N GLY A 266 13.63 1.86 -6.81
CA GLY A 266 13.06 0.55 -6.52
C GLY A 266 13.74 -0.56 -7.31
N LEU A 267 13.85 -1.73 -6.67
CA LEU A 267 14.19 -3.00 -7.31
C LEU A 267 13.06 -3.98 -7.04
N SER A 268 12.30 -4.35 -8.07
CA SER A 268 11.16 -5.25 -7.96
C SER A 268 11.47 -6.60 -8.58
N ILE A 269 11.16 -7.67 -7.85
CA ILE A 269 11.35 -9.07 -8.26
C ILE A 269 9.98 -9.71 -8.37
N PRO A 270 9.48 -10.00 -9.59
CA PRO A 270 8.24 -10.72 -9.79
C PRO A 270 8.40 -12.20 -9.42
N LEU A 271 7.37 -12.77 -8.83
CA LEU A 271 7.29 -14.17 -8.46
C LEU A 271 6.04 -14.78 -9.12
N GLY A 272 6.18 -15.95 -9.72
CA GLY A 272 5.08 -16.57 -10.46
C GLY A 272 4.73 -15.80 -11.73
N GLY A 273 3.45 -15.55 -11.97
CA GLY A 273 2.92 -14.91 -13.18
C GLY A 273 2.72 -13.39 -13.09
N ARG A 274 3.08 -12.75 -11.96
CA ARG A 274 2.82 -11.32 -11.76
C ARG A 274 3.83 -10.45 -12.50
N SER A 275 3.36 -9.32 -13.03
CA SER A 275 4.23 -8.23 -13.48
C SER A 275 4.72 -7.42 -12.27
N ALA A 276 5.95 -6.93 -12.35
CA ALA A 276 6.53 -6.01 -11.36
C ALA A 276 6.79 -4.62 -11.96
N SER A 277 6.05 -4.26 -13.01
CA SER A 277 6.21 -2.99 -13.73
C SER A 277 5.83 -1.76 -12.91
N VAL A 278 4.83 -1.87 -12.03
CA VAL A 278 4.53 -0.86 -11.00
C VAL A 278 5.15 -1.34 -9.70
N PRO A 279 6.14 -0.63 -9.14
CA PRO A 279 6.81 -1.05 -7.91
C PRO A 279 5.85 -0.98 -6.73
N LEU A 280 5.91 -1.99 -5.86
CA LEU A 280 5.15 -1.99 -4.61
C LEU A 280 5.58 -0.82 -3.73
N GLY A 281 4.63 -0.25 -3.00
CA GLY A 281 4.86 0.93 -2.15
C GLY A 281 4.99 2.25 -2.91
N SER A 282 4.92 2.29 -4.27
CA SER A 282 4.80 3.53 -5.03
C SER A 282 3.43 4.20 -4.81
N VAL A 283 3.32 5.51 -5.07
CA VAL A 283 2.03 6.21 -4.99
C VAL A 283 0.99 5.56 -5.91
N ALA A 284 1.41 5.12 -7.10
CA ALA A 284 0.52 4.40 -8.00
C ALA A 284 0.05 3.06 -7.40
N ASP A 285 0.93 2.29 -6.77
CA ASP A 285 0.57 1.01 -6.17
C ASP A 285 -0.39 1.19 -4.97
N THR A 286 -0.18 2.18 -4.11
CA THR A 286 -1.05 2.43 -2.95
C THR A 286 -2.48 2.78 -3.36
N VAL A 287 -2.67 3.46 -4.49
CA VAL A 287 -3.98 3.76 -5.06
C VAL A 287 -4.60 2.56 -5.78
N LEU A 288 -3.80 1.82 -6.57
CA LEU A 288 -4.27 0.66 -7.33
C LEU A 288 -4.60 -0.54 -6.43
N ASN A 289 -3.95 -0.65 -5.29
CA ASN A 289 -4.12 -1.73 -4.33
C ASN A 289 -4.22 -1.16 -2.92
N PRO A 290 -5.32 -0.45 -2.61
CA PRO A 290 -5.45 0.23 -1.33
C PRO A 290 -5.57 -0.77 -0.17
N ARG A 291 -5.15 -0.35 1.01
CA ARG A 291 -5.45 -1.00 2.28
C ARG A 291 -6.91 -0.77 2.64
N HIS A 292 -7.42 -1.50 3.62
CA HIS A 292 -8.85 -1.45 3.99
C HIS A 292 -9.15 -0.48 5.15
N SER A 293 -8.22 0.43 5.49
CA SER A 293 -8.45 1.55 6.40
C SER A 293 -7.82 2.81 5.83
N ALA A 294 -8.52 3.94 5.91
CA ALA A 294 -8.02 5.24 5.49
C ALA A 294 -6.77 5.65 6.28
N LEU A 295 -6.73 5.31 7.59
CA LEU A 295 -5.57 5.57 8.45
C LEU A 295 -4.33 4.81 7.96
N SER A 296 -4.43 3.49 7.71
CA SER A 296 -3.30 2.71 7.23
C SER A 296 -2.89 3.13 5.80
N SER A 297 -3.87 3.47 4.95
CA SER A 297 -3.59 3.98 3.60
C SER A 297 -2.82 5.30 3.64
N THR A 298 -3.23 6.26 4.47
CA THR A 298 -2.54 7.55 4.64
C THR A 298 -1.13 7.34 5.21
N LEU A 299 -0.97 6.53 6.26
CA LEU A 299 0.31 6.27 6.91
C LEU A 299 1.36 5.70 5.94
N PHE A 300 0.94 4.92 4.95
CA PHE A 300 1.85 4.30 3.98
C PHE A 300 1.89 4.98 2.61
N SER A 301 1.09 6.00 2.35
CA SER A 301 1.14 6.80 1.12
C SER A 301 2.01 8.06 1.26
N ALA A 302 2.20 8.56 2.48
CA ALA A 302 2.84 9.85 2.74
C ALA A 302 4.36 9.86 2.51
N PHE A 303 5.05 8.68 2.44
CA PHE A 303 6.52 8.61 2.39
C PHE A 303 7.01 7.52 1.46
#